data_17bbe50410960522c1d5ef8b33eb66d5
#
_entry.id   17bbe50410960522c1d5ef8b33eb66d5
#
_cell.length_a   1.000
_cell.length_b   1.000
_cell.length_c   1.000
_cell.angle_alpha   90.00
_cell.angle_beta   90.00
_cell.angle_gamma   90.00
#
_symmetry.space_group_name_H-M   'P 1'
#
loop_
_entity.id
_entity.type
_entity.pdbx_description
1 polymer ?
#
loop_
_entity_poly.entity_id
_entity_poly.type
_entity_poly.pdbx_seq_one_letter_code
_entity_poly.pdbx_strand_id
1 'polypeptide(L)'
;FKKLGRPRLFFGISPGCMDSMVNKYTANKRLRSDDAYTPDARPDMRPDYPSIVYTQILKKLYPDVPVVLGGIEASMRRVTHYDYWQDKLMKSILVESGADLLIYGMGEKPVVELIRRFNDKRLSLNTIPQIAYLCKTTDFISEEGDIRLFSHAECLKDKKKQAANFRHIEEEI
;
A
#
# COMPACT_ATOMS: atom_id res chain seq x y z
N PHE A 1 -19.87 -1.17 1.19
CA PHE A 1 -19.13 -0.21 2.03
C PHE A 1 -20.05 0.51 3.03
N LYS A 2 -21.18 1.10 2.60
CA LYS A 2 -22.10 1.82 3.49
C LYS A 2 -22.67 0.95 4.62
N LYS A 3 -22.90 -0.35 4.40
CA LYS A 3 -23.43 -1.28 5.41
C LYS A 3 -22.50 -1.48 6.61
N LEU A 4 -21.19 -1.29 6.46
CA LEU A 4 -20.21 -1.41 7.54
C LEU A 4 -20.27 -0.18 8.48
N GLY A 5 -20.78 0.95 8.00
CA GLY A 5 -20.83 2.20 8.75
C GLY A 5 -19.45 2.83 8.94
N ARG A 6 -19.41 3.87 9.78
CA ARG A 6 -18.19 4.62 10.12
C ARG A 6 -17.42 3.88 11.23
N PRO A 7 -16.13 3.59 11.06
CA PRO A 7 -15.32 2.98 12.10
C PRO A 7 -14.98 3.99 13.21
N ARG A 8 -14.54 3.47 14.36
CA ARG A 8 -14.09 4.29 15.48
C ARG A 8 -12.72 4.91 15.26
N LEU A 9 -11.81 4.21 14.58
CA LEU A 9 -10.41 4.60 14.40
C LEU A 9 -10.05 4.79 12.93
N PHE A 10 -10.08 3.74 12.15
CA PHE A 10 -9.69 3.75 10.74
C PHE A 10 -10.33 2.60 9.97
N PHE A 11 -10.32 2.66 8.66
CA PHE A 11 -10.59 1.52 7.78
C PHE A 11 -9.28 0.79 7.49
N GLY A 12 -9.25 -0.52 7.71
CA GLY A 12 -8.17 -1.39 7.24
C GLY A 12 -8.53 -2.02 5.90
N ILE A 13 -7.64 -1.96 4.92
CA ILE A 13 -7.81 -2.57 3.61
C ILE A 13 -6.67 -3.56 3.35
N SER A 14 -7.05 -4.78 3.00
CA SER A 14 -6.15 -5.79 2.44
C SER A 14 -6.86 -6.51 1.30
N PRO A 15 -6.21 -6.75 0.16
CA PRO A 15 -6.81 -7.47 -0.96
C PRO A 15 -6.81 -9.00 -0.78
N GLY A 16 -6.16 -9.49 0.28
CA GLY A 16 -5.94 -10.90 0.55
C GLY A 16 -4.47 -11.22 0.80
N CYS A 17 -4.14 -12.52 0.92
CA CYS A 17 -2.79 -12.99 1.21
C CYS A 17 -1.87 -13.04 -0.02
N MET A 18 -2.35 -12.72 -1.21
CA MET A 18 -1.53 -12.57 -2.42
C MET A 18 -1.87 -11.27 -3.16
N ASP A 19 -1.00 -10.87 -4.07
CA ASP A 19 -1.24 -9.74 -4.95
C ASP A 19 -2.51 -9.97 -5.79
N SER A 20 -3.39 -8.97 -5.84
CA SER A 20 -4.68 -9.10 -6.51
C SER A 20 -4.56 -9.33 -8.01
N MET A 21 -3.57 -8.71 -8.66
CA MET A 21 -3.36 -8.87 -10.09
C MET A 21 -2.80 -10.25 -10.41
N VAL A 22 -1.92 -10.80 -9.57
CA VAL A 22 -1.41 -12.18 -9.69
C VAL A 22 -2.53 -13.18 -9.42
N ASN A 23 -3.43 -12.90 -8.49
CA ASN A 23 -4.60 -13.75 -8.24
C ASN A 23 -5.60 -13.72 -9.40
N LYS A 24 -5.78 -12.57 -10.05
CA LYS A 24 -6.77 -12.37 -11.12
C LYS A 24 -6.28 -12.80 -12.49
N TYR A 25 -5.01 -12.61 -12.79
CA TYR A 25 -4.45 -12.84 -14.13
C TYR A 25 -3.30 -13.86 -14.11
N THR A 26 -3.15 -14.55 -15.24
CA THR A 26 -1.96 -15.37 -15.51
C THR A 26 -0.78 -14.49 -15.92
N ALA A 27 0.44 -15.07 -15.97
CA ALA A 27 1.63 -14.37 -16.47
C ALA A 27 1.47 -13.81 -17.90
N ASN A 28 0.63 -14.43 -18.73
CA ASN A 28 0.30 -13.94 -20.07
C ASN A 28 -0.88 -12.94 -20.08
N LYS A 29 -1.18 -12.32 -18.94
CA LYS A 29 -2.25 -11.31 -18.78
C LYS A 29 -3.66 -11.84 -19.16
N ARG A 30 -3.89 -13.15 -19.09
CA ARG A 30 -5.22 -13.74 -19.31
C ARG A 30 -5.94 -13.87 -17.96
N LEU A 31 -7.23 -13.59 -17.96
CA LEU A 31 -8.09 -13.80 -16.80
C LEU A 31 -8.02 -15.27 -16.36
N ARG A 32 -7.87 -15.53 -15.05
CA ARG A 32 -7.95 -16.88 -14.49
C ARG A 32 -9.40 -17.33 -14.44
N SER A 33 -9.59 -18.65 -14.42
CA SER A 33 -10.91 -19.28 -14.36
C SER A 33 -11.60 -19.18 -13.00
N ASP A 34 -10.82 -18.85 -11.95
CA ASP A 34 -11.27 -18.80 -10.56
C ASP A 34 -10.63 -17.65 -9.80
N ASP A 35 -11.31 -17.18 -8.76
CA ASP A 35 -10.82 -16.21 -7.78
C ASP A 35 -11.11 -16.73 -6.37
N ALA A 36 -10.06 -17.08 -5.63
CA ALA A 36 -10.16 -17.64 -4.26
C ALA A 36 -10.85 -16.70 -3.25
N TYR A 37 -11.00 -15.42 -3.56
CA TYR A 37 -11.58 -14.39 -2.69
C TYR A 37 -13.01 -13.99 -3.06
N THR A 38 -13.66 -14.73 -3.96
CA THR A 38 -15.03 -14.46 -4.38
C THR A 38 -15.96 -15.64 -4.06
N PRO A 39 -17.26 -15.42 -3.84
CA PRO A 39 -18.22 -16.49 -3.68
C PRO A 39 -18.21 -17.41 -4.91
N ASP A 40 -18.26 -18.72 -4.66
CA ASP A 40 -18.20 -19.77 -5.69
C ASP A 40 -16.95 -19.72 -6.58
N ALA A 41 -15.87 -19.09 -6.08
CA ALA A 41 -14.63 -18.85 -6.81
C ALA A 41 -14.82 -18.14 -8.18
N ARG A 42 -15.87 -17.35 -8.34
CA ARG A 42 -16.20 -16.70 -9.61
C ARG A 42 -15.12 -15.70 -10.02
N PRO A 43 -14.58 -15.82 -11.25
CA PRO A 43 -13.60 -14.88 -11.75
C PRO A 43 -14.21 -13.50 -12.00
N ASP A 44 -13.36 -12.48 -12.08
CA ASP A 44 -13.71 -11.10 -12.48
C ASP A 44 -14.76 -10.38 -11.61
N MET A 45 -14.98 -10.84 -10.38
CA MET A 45 -15.91 -10.21 -9.43
C MET A 45 -15.28 -9.07 -8.63
N ARG A 46 -13.97 -8.93 -8.66
CA ARG A 46 -13.23 -7.86 -7.99
C ARG A 46 -12.62 -6.91 -9.02
N PRO A 47 -12.51 -5.61 -8.70
CA PRO A 47 -11.81 -4.67 -9.58
C PRO A 47 -10.33 -5.02 -9.69
N ASP A 48 -9.66 -4.52 -10.71
CA ASP A 48 -8.21 -4.48 -10.76
C ASP A 48 -7.71 -3.52 -9.67
N TYR A 49 -6.58 -3.84 -9.04
CA TYR A 49 -5.98 -3.06 -7.95
C TYR A 49 -6.99 -2.73 -6.84
N PRO A 50 -7.65 -3.72 -6.23
CA PRO A 50 -8.73 -3.49 -5.26
C PRO A 50 -8.31 -2.63 -4.07
N SER A 51 -7.04 -2.66 -3.65
CA SER A 51 -6.56 -1.76 -2.59
C SER A 51 -6.73 -0.29 -2.98
N ILE A 52 -6.47 0.07 -4.24
CA ILE A 52 -6.65 1.44 -4.74
C ILE A 52 -8.14 1.77 -4.83
N VAL A 53 -8.90 0.91 -5.50
CA VAL A 53 -10.34 1.16 -5.76
C VAL A 53 -11.12 1.24 -4.46
N TYR A 54 -10.88 0.33 -3.51
CA TYR A 54 -11.59 0.33 -2.23
C TYR A 54 -11.23 1.54 -1.37
N THR A 55 -9.96 1.95 -1.38
CA THR A 55 -9.52 3.18 -0.70
C THR A 55 -10.26 4.39 -1.26
N GLN A 56 -10.28 4.56 -2.57
CA GLN A 56 -10.94 5.69 -3.22
C GLN A 56 -12.45 5.73 -2.92
N ILE A 57 -13.11 4.56 -2.88
CA ILE A 57 -14.52 4.48 -2.46
C ILE A 57 -14.69 4.93 -1.02
N LEU A 58 -13.85 4.45 -0.10
CA LEU A 58 -13.94 4.82 1.32
C LEU A 58 -13.61 6.29 1.56
N LYS A 59 -12.59 6.84 0.90
CA LYS A 59 -12.26 8.27 0.97
C LYS A 59 -13.37 9.17 0.42
N LYS A 60 -14.11 8.71 -0.59
CA LYS A 60 -15.27 9.42 -1.10
C LYS A 60 -16.46 9.38 -0.13
N LEU A 61 -16.67 8.26 0.56
CA LEU A 61 -17.78 8.10 1.50
C LEU A 61 -17.49 8.69 2.88
N TYR A 62 -16.25 8.64 3.32
CA TYR A 62 -15.78 9.04 4.65
C TYR A 62 -14.44 9.78 4.54
N PRO A 63 -14.42 11.01 4.00
CA PRO A 63 -13.16 11.70 3.66
C PRO A 63 -12.28 12.03 4.86
N ASP A 64 -12.86 12.12 6.05
CA ASP A 64 -12.20 12.44 7.31
C ASP A 64 -11.75 11.20 8.12
N VAL A 65 -12.08 10.00 7.64
CA VAL A 65 -11.67 8.76 8.31
C VAL A 65 -10.37 8.25 7.70
N PRO A 66 -9.35 7.95 8.53
CA PRO A 66 -8.11 7.36 8.04
C PRO A 66 -8.32 6.00 7.37
N VAL A 67 -7.58 5.76 6.31
CA VAL A 67 -7.50 4.48 5.61
C VAL A 67 -6.09 3.93 5.71
N VAL A 68 -5.95 2.72 6.24
CA VAL A 68 -4.69 2.00 6.41
C VAL A 68 -4.66 0.82 5.45
N LEU A 69 -3.67 0.78 4.58
CA LEU A 69 -3.42 -0.34 3.68
C LEU A 69 -2.54 -1.39 4.35
N GLY A 70 -2.74 -2.64 3.96
CA GLY A 70 -1.89 -3.75 4.38
C GLY A 70 -1.90 -4.90 3.37
N GLY A 71 -1.16 -5.95 3.68
CA GLY A 71 -1.02 -7.12 2.85
C GLY A 71 0.02 -6.98 1.74
N ILE A 72 0.24 -8.05 1.00
CA ILE A 72 1.31 -8.18 -0.02
C ILE A 72 1.20 -7.11 -1.11
N GLU A 73 0.02 -6.87 -1.65
CA GLU A 73 -0.18 -5.88 -2.71
C GLU A 73 0.29 -4.48 -2.30
N ALA A 74 -0.08 -4.05 -1.09
CA ALA A 74 0.33 -2.75 -0.57
C ALA A 74 1.84 -2.74 -0.26
N SER A 75 2.36 -3.80 0.36
CA SER A 75 3.78 -3.92 0.71
C SER A 75 4.69 -3.81 -0.50
N MET A 76 4.36 -4.49 -1.60
CA MET A 76 5.14 -4.46 -2.85
C MET A 76 5.07 -3.11 -3.56
N ARG A 77 4.00 -2.34 -3.32
CA ARG A 77 3.75 -1.05 -3.98
C ARG A 77 3.99 0.16 -3.06
N ARG A 78 4.67 -0.04 -1.90
CA ARG A 78 4.89 1.03 -0.90
C ARG A 78 5.75 2.19 -1.37
N VAL A 79 6.62 1.95 -2.35
CA VAL A 79 7.50 2.96 -2.98
C VAL A 79 7.32 2.94 -4.51
N THR A 80 8.16 3.65 -5.26
CA THR A 80 8.20 3.54 -6.73
C THR A 80 8.48 2.09 -7.12
N HIS A 81 7.63 1.54 -7.97
CA HIS A 81 7.71 0.15 -8.39
C HIS A 81 7.38 0.00 -9.89
N TYR A 82 7.88 -1.08 -10.49
CA TYR A 82 7.48 -1.46 -11.85
C TYR A 82 6.19 -2.26 -11.79
N ASP A 83 5.17 -1.80 -12.50
CA ASP A 83 3.92 -2.51 -12.66
C ASP A 83 3.94 -3.30 -13.97
N TYR A 84 4.00 -4.62 -13.85
CA TYR A 84 4.04 -5.55 -14.99
C TYR A 84 2.79 -5.45 -15.89
N TRP A 85 1.63 -5.21 -15.27
CA TRP A 85 0.35 -5.21 -15.96
C TRP A 85 0.19 -3.99 -16.87
N GLN A 86 0.66 -2.83 -16.38
CA GLN A 86 0.64 -1.56 -17.10
C GLN A 86 1.94 -1.28 -17.87
N ASP A 87 2.98 -2.12 -17.69
CA ASP A 87 4.31 -1.99 -18.31
C ASP A 87 4.95 -0.61 -18.06
N LYS A 88 4.90 -0.13 -16.82
CA LYS A 88 5.47 1.16 -16.47
C LYS A 88 5.88 1.25 -15.00
N LEU A 89 6.71 2.23 -14.67
CA LEU A 89 6.98 2.61 -13.29
C LEU A 89 5.80 3.41 -12.74
N MET A 90 5.30 2.96 -11.58
CA MET A 90 4.23 3.58 -10.82
C MET A 90 4.78 4.25 -9.58
N LYS A 91 4.08 5.26 -9.11
CA LYS A 91 4.33 5.88 -7.80
C LYS A 91 3.95 4.92 -6.67
N SER A 92 4.28 5.31 -5.44
CA SER A 92 3.76 4.61 -4.26
C SER A 92 2.23 4.46 -4.31
N ILE A 93 1.72 3.30 -3.88
CA ILE A 93 0.28 3.05 -3.77
C ILE A 93 -0.41 4.06 -2.84
N LEU A 94 0.29 4.65 -1.89
CA LEU A 94 -0.25 5.73 -1.05
C LEU A 94 -0.65 6.95 -1.89
N VAL A 95 0.17 7.31 -2.88
CA VAL A 95 -0.12 8.42 -3.80
C VAL A 95 -1.27 8.05 -4.75
N GLU A 96 -1.27 6.84 -5.28
CA GLU A 96 -2.27 6.38 -6.25
C GLU A 96 -3.66 6.17 -5.61
N SER A 97 -3.70 5.66 -4.39
CA SER A 97 -4.95 5.35 -3.69
C SER A 97 -5.51 6.52 -2.88
N GLY A 98 -4.65 7.41 -2.38
CA GLY A 98 -5.00 8.43 -1.40
C GLY A 98 -5.19 7.87 0.02
N ALA A 99 -4.63 6.69 0.33
CA ALA A 99 -4.60 6.16 1.68
C ALA A 99 -3.68 6.99 2.59
N ASP A 100 -3.97 7.01 3.88
CA ASP A 100 -3.20 7.80 4.86
C ASP A 100 -1.96 7.06 5.33
N LEU A 101 -2.04 5.74 5.44
CA LEU A 101 -1.01 4.88 5.99
C LEU A 101 -0.96 3.54 5.26
N LEU A 102 0.21 2.93 5.30
CA LEU A 102 0.45 1.58 4.84
C LEU A 102 1.29 0.85 5.87
N ILE A 103 0.90 -0.39 6.20
CA ILE A 103 1.65 -1.32 7.02
C ILE A 103 2.17 -2.42 6.10
N TYR A 104 3.50 -2.65 6.11
CA TYR A 104 4.13 -3.66 5.25
C TYR A 104 4.78 -4.77 6.07
N GLY A 105 5.04 -5.90 5.42
CA GLY A 105 5.59 -7.08 6.07
C GLY A 105 4.62 -7.71 7.06
N MET A 106 5.11 -8.12 8.22
CA MET A 106 4.34 -8.75 9.31
C MET A 106 3.64 -7.66 10.13
N GLY A 107 2.36 -7.43 9.84
CA GLY A 107 1.59 -6.28 10.30
C GLY A 107 1.08 -6.32 11.73
N GLU A 108 1.19 -7.44 12.46
CA GLU A 108 0.53 -7.65 13.74
C GLU A 108 1.01 -6.64 14.81
N LYS A 109 2.31 -6.48 14.96
CA LYS A 109 2.90 -5.53 15.92
C LYS A 109 2.63 -4.08 15.55
N PRO A 110 2.90 -3.63 14.31
CA PRO A 110 2.58 -2.27 13.88
C PRO A 110 1.11 -1.89 14.03
N VAL A 111 0.18 -2.82 13.73
CA VAL A 111 -1.27 -2.57 13.90
C VAL A 111 -1.62 -2.30 15.36
N VAL A 112 -1.10 -3.11 16.29
CA VAL A 112 -1.35 -2.92 17.72
C VAL A 112 -0.80 -1.57 18.19
N GLU A 113 0.42 -1.23 17.79
CA GLU A 113 1.02 0.06 18.15
C GLU A 113 0.26 1.24 17.53
N LEU A 114 -0.15 1.13 16.29
CA LEU A 114 -0.98 2.13 15.63
C LEU A 114 -2.30 2.38 16.38
N ILE A 115 -2.99 1.31 16.81
CA ILE A 115 -4.23 1.40 17.59
C ILE A 115 -3.99 2.13 18.93
N ARG A 116 -2.90 1.82 19.62
CA ARG A 116 -2.51 2.53 20.85
C ARG A 116 -2.33 4.02 20.61
N ARG A 117 -1.60 4.40 19.53
CA ARG A 117 -1.35 5.80 19.16
C ARG A 117 -2.63 6.56 18.83
N PHE A 118 -3.55 5.93 18.09
CA PHE A 118 -4.86 6.54 17.83
C PHE A 118 -5.68 6.78 19.08
N ASN A 119 -5.66 5.84 20.04
CA ASN A 119 -6.37 5.98 21.30
C ASN A 119 -5.76 7.09 22.20
N ASP A 120 -4.43 7.19 22.23
CA ASP A 120 -3.70 8.16 23.07
C ASP A 120 -3.62 9.55 22.44
N LYS A 121 -4.16 9.74 21.22
CA LYS A 121 -4.06 10.97 20.43
C LYS A 121 -2.60 11.45 20.21
N ARG A 122 -1.63 10.56 20.33
CA ARG A 122 -0.19 10.81 20.12
C ARG A 122 0.21 10.26 18.76
N LEU A 123 0.01 11.02 17.70
CA LEU A 123 0.32 10.61 16.33
C LEU A 123 1.79 10.90 15.93
N SER A 124 2.75 10.45 16.73
CA SER A 124 4.11 10.33 16.22
C SER A 124 4.23 8.98 15.51
N LEU A 125 4.24 8.98 14.17
CA LEU A 125 4.27 7.78 13.35
C LEU A 125 5.69 7.25 13.11
N ASN A 126 6.69 8.12 13.16
CA ASN A 126 8.10 7.81 12.88
C ASN A 126 8.74 6.74 13.77
N THR A 127 8.13 6.44 14.92
CA THR A 127 8.61 5.42 15.86
C THR A 127 7.91 4.06 15.71
N ILE A 128 6.95 3.94 14.80
CA ILE A 128 6.28 2.67 14.52
C ILE A 128 7.02 1.97 13.38
N PRO A 129 7.57 0.77 13.59
CA PRO A 129 8.26 0.04 12.54
C PRO A 129 7.29 -0.43 11.46
N GLN A 130 7.80 -0.70 10.27
CA GLN A 130 7.06 -1.31 9.15
C GLN A 130 5.83 -0.51 8.71
N ILE A 131 5.87 0.82 8.81
CA ILE A 131 4.84 1.69 8.24
C ILE A 131 5.42 2.58 7.13
N ALA A 132 4.55 2.99 6.22
CA ALA A 132 4.84 4.04 5.25
C ALA A 132 3.69 5.05 5.25
N TYR A 133 4.01 6.32 5.12
CA TYR A 133 3.04 7.41 5.07
C TYR A 133 3.58 8.58 4.24
N LEU A 134 2.70 9.44 3.78
CA LEU A 134 3.07 10.65 3.07
C LEU A 134 3.23 11.79 4.08
N CYS A 135 4.35 12.48 4.04
CA CYS A 135 4.59 13.70 4.81
C CYS A 135 5.04 14.83 3.88
N LYS A 136 4.93 16.07 4.36
CA LYS A 136 5.55 17.20 3.68
C LYS A 136 7.06 17.13 3.86
N THR A 137 7.83 17.57 2.86
CA THR A 137 9.30 17.59 2.95
C THR A 137 9.80 18.39 4.14
N THR A 138 9.07 19.43 4.55
CA THR A 138 9.38 20.27 5.72
C THR A 138 9.21 19.55 7.05
N ASP A 139 8.40 18.49 7.07
CA ASP A 139 8.04 17.76 8.30
C ASP A 139 8.92 16.51 8.47
N PHE A 140 9.79 16.22 7.50
CA PHE A 140 10.70 15.09 7.54
C PHE A 140 12.01 15.50 8.25
N ILE A 141 12.34 14.76 9.29
CA ILE A 141 13.63 14.86 10.00
C ILE A 141 14.40 13.58 9.67
N SER A 142 15.54 13.73 8.99
CA SER A 142 16.44 12.60 8.71
C SER A 142 17.20 12.22 9.96
N GLU A 143 17.24 10.93 10.25
CA GLU A 143 18.02 10.34 11.34
C GLU A 143 19.29 9.67 10.80
N GLU A 144 20.27 9.40 11.68
CA GLU A 144 21.48 8.67 11.30
C GLU A 144 21.11 7.22 10.93
N GLY A 145 21.54 6.78 9.75
CA GLY A 145 21.20 5.47 9.20
C GLY A 145 20.04 5.47 8.20
N ASP A 146 19.34 6.59 8.02
CA ASP A 146 18.27 6.68 7.03
C ASP A 146 18.80 6.54 5.60
N ILE A 147 18.14 5.71 4.81
CA ILE A 147 18.43 5.51 3.39
C ILE A 147 17.50 6.36 2.55
N ARG A 148 18.06 7.33 1.83
CA ARG A 148 17.32 8.15 0.88
C ARG A 148 17.23 7.47 -0.47
N LEU A 149 16.06 7.00 -0.84
CA LEU A 149 15.79 6.46 -2.16
C LEU A 149 15.71 7.56 -3.23
N PHE A 150 16.06 7.22 -4.48
CA PHE A 150 15.83 8.10 -5.61
C PHE A 150 14.33 8.31 -5.83
N SER A 151 13.95 9.53 -6.17
CA SER A 151 12.56 9.90 -6.41
C SER A 151 11.99 9.18 -7.65
N HIS A 152 10.66 9.10 -7.73
CA HIS A 152 9.97 8.55 -8.90
C HIS A 152 10.40 9.23 -10.20
N ALA A 153 10.54 10.56 -10.19
CA ALA A 153 10.97 11.32 -11.36
C ALA A 153 12.39 10.99 -11.82
N GLU A 154 13.30 10.72 -10.89
CA GLU A 154 14.66 10.27 -11.19
C GLU A 154 14.68 8.85 -11.73
N CYS A 155 13.89 7.94 -11.15
CA CYS A 155 13.76 6.56 -11.60
C CYS A 155 13.18 6.47 -13.03
N LEU A 156 12.24 7.34 -13.39
CA LEU A 156 11.71 7.43 -14.75
C LEU A 156 12.77 7.82 -15.79
N LYS A 157 13.74 8.64 -15.40
CA LYS A 157 14.82 9.10 -16.28
C LYS A 157 15.98 8.12 -16.37
N ASP A 158 16.21 7.35 -15.33
CA ASP A 158 17.37 6.46 -15.23
C ASP A 158 17.02 5.13 -14.55
N LYS A 159 17.01 4.06 -15.33
CA LYS A 159 16.74 2.69 -14.86
C LYS A 159 17.76 2.20 -13.80
N LYS A 160 18.99 2.72 -13.81
CA LYS A 160 20.01 2.37 -12.80
C LYS A 160 19.62 2.89 -11.41
N LYS A 161 18.98 4.04 -11.33
CA LYS A 161 18.44 4.59 -10.09
C LYS A 161 17.32 3.72 -9.52
N GLN A 162 16.43 3.23 -10.38
CA GLN A 162 15.41 2.26 -9.97
C GLN A 162 16.03 0.96 -9.47
N ALA A 163 17.06 0.45 -10.15
CA ALA A 163 17.76 -0.76 -9.72
C ALA A 163 18.48 -0.56 -8.37
N ALA A 164 19.06 0.61 -8.13
CA ALA A 164 19.68 0.97 -6.84
C ALA A 164 18.63 1.03 -5.71
N ASN A 165 17.48 1.65 -5.96
CA ASN A 165 16.37 1.65 -4.99
C ASN A 165 15.92 0.22 -4.66
N PHE A 166 15.77 -0.62 -5.68
CA PHE A 166 15.35 -2.02 -5.49
C PHE A 166 16.36 -2.78 -4.64
N ARG A 167 17.66 -2.59 -4.88
CA ARG A 167 18.73 -3.22 -4.08
C ARG A 167 18.62 -2.83 -2.60
N HIS A 168 18.44 -1.54 -2.28
CA HIS A 168 18.25 -1.11 -0.89
C HIS A 168 17.02 -1.74 -0.23
N ILE A 169 15.92 -1.86 -0.98
CA ILE A 169 14.69 -2.49 -0.46
C ILE A 169 14.92 -3.97 -0.15
N GLU A 170 15.69 -4.68 -0.99
CA GLU A 170 16.01 -6.11 -0.78
C GLU A 170 17.02 -6.31 0.37
N GLU A 171 17.93 -5.36 0.58
CA GLU A 171 18.90 -5.41 1.69
C GLU A 171 18.26 -5.18 3.07
N GLU A 172 17.05 -4.57 3.11
CA GLU A 172 16.27 -4.31 4.33
C GLU A 172 15.31 -5.47 4.72
N ILE A 173 15.19 -6.50 3.91
CA ILE A 173 14.34 -7.67 4.17
C ILE A 173 15.15 -8.77 4.86
#